data_a36c2d158d2ff88d94e5ffa09b6c8609
#
_entry.id   a36c2d158d2ff88d94e5ffa09b6c8609
#
_cell.length_a   1.000
_cell.length_b   1.000
_cell.length_c   1.000
_cell.angle_alpha   90.00
_cell.angle_beta   90.00
_cell.angle_gamma   90.00
#
_symmetry.space_group_name_H-M   'P 1'
#
loop_
_entity.id
_entity.type
_entity.pdbx_description
1 polymer ?
#
loop_
_entity_poly.entity_id
_entity_poly.type
_entity_poly.pdbx_seq_one_letter_code
_entity_poly.pdbx_strand_id
1 'polypeptide(L)'
;YIFVGAILWTTITPLIISLITKAKDKKDFRHGFEIAICYSIYTGLLVVIVFILEYFLKFFSRSSVYLANLTYDKIAFLKIPGVVDIVTFPILALLNSKIDVIPGLLIGFLLLIFTIRLIGHSVVEVVGGKEKTRLFINKNFKSKTRSYILGVVITGVIFSSSVTIGLLVPLAASRVISLKKSIPFILGANLETTTDVIL
;
A
#
# COMPACT_ATOMS: atom_id res chain seq x y z
N TYR A 1 4.78 -0.85 -20.04
CA TYR A 1 4.21 -2.20 -19.80
C TYR A 1 4.67 -2.81 -18.46
N ILE A 2 5.95 -2.69 -18.09
CA ILE A 2 6.50 -3.16 -16.80
C ILE A 2 5.73 -2.57 -15.63
N PHE A 3 5.39 -1.30 -15.73
CA PHE A 3 4.67 -0.54 -14.73
C PHE A 3 3.25 -1.07 -14.46
N VAL A 4 2.51 -1.40 -15.51
CA VAL A 4 1.17 -2.02 -15.40
C VAL A 4 1.27 -3.36 -14.68
N GLY A 5 2.31 -4.16 -14.98
CA GLY A 5 2.60 -5.41 -14.29
C GLY A 5 2.92 -5.20 -12.80
N ALA A 6 3.71 -4.17 -12.47
CA ALA A 6 4.04 -3.83 -11.09
C ALA A 6 2.79 -3.47 -10.26
N ILE A 7 1.90 -2.64 -10.80
CA ILE A 7 0.64 -2.28 -10.13
C ILE A 7 -0.23 -3.52 -9.88
N LEU A 8 -0.36 -4.42 -10.87
CA LEU A 8 -1.11 -5.66 -10.68
C LEU A 8 -0.50 -6.52 -9.57
N TRP A 9 0.84 -6.62 -9.52
CA TRP A 9 1.52 -7.39 -8.48
C TRP A 9 1.24 -6.84 -7.08
N THR A 10 1.16 -5.52 -6.90
CA THR A 10 0.88 -4.91 -5.60
C THR A 10 -0.50 -5.28 -5.05
N THR A 11 -1.46 -5.68 -5.90
CA THR A 11 -2.79 -6.11 -5.45
C THR A 11 -2.79 -7.46 -4.73
N ILE A 12 -1.79 -8.29 -4.98
CA ILE A 12 -1.69 -9.62 -4.39
C ILE A 12 -1.37 -9.52 -2.88
N THR A 13 -0.58 -8.54 -2.48
CA THR A 13 -0.13 -8.39 -1.09
C THR A 13 -1.29 -8.29 -0.08
N PRO A 14 -2.29 -7.39 -0.22
CA PRO A 14 -3.43 -7.35 0.69
C PRO A 14 -4.29 -8.63 0.68
N LEU A 15 -4.37 -9.32 -0.47
CA LEU A 15 -5.07 -10.61 -0.55
C LEU A 15 -4.36 -11.67 0.31
N ILE A 16 -3.03 -11.79 0.18
CA ILE A 16 -2.23 -12.70 1.00
C ILE A 16 -2.38 -12.34 2.47
N ILE A 17 -2.30 -11.07 2.83
CA ILE A 17 -2.49 -10.60 4.20
C ILE A 17 -3.85 -11.01 4.73
N SER A 18 -4.90 -10.89 3.91
CA SER A 18 -6.26 -11.29 4.33
C SER A 18 -6.38 -12.78 4.61
N LEU A 19 -5.71 -13.63 3.83
CA LEU A 19 -5.67 -15.08 4.03
C LEU A 19 -4.90 -15.48 5.28
N ILE A 20 -3.82 -14.73 5.61
CA ILE A 20 -2.95 -15.03 6.76
C ILE A 20 -3.48 -14.39 8.04
N THR A 21 -4.33 -13.37 7.93
CA THR A 21 -4.91 -12.69 9.09
C THR A 21 -5.74 -13.67 9.91
N LYS A 22 -5.32 -13.87 11.16
CA LYS A 22 -5.99 -14.78 12.10
C LYS A 22 -7.34 -14.18 12.50
N ALA A 23 -8.39 -14.59 11.82
CA ALA A 23 -9.77 -14.23 12.14
C ALA A 23 -10.33 -15.17 13.22
N LYS A 24 -11.08 -14.63 14.18
CA LYS A 24 -11.74 -15.45 15.22
C LYS A 24 -12.86 -16.30 14.64
N ASP A 25 -13.60 -15.71 13.70
CA ASP A 25 -14.76 -16.31 13.05
C ASP A 25 -14.70 -16.13 11.52
N LYS A 26 -15.50 -16.95 10.80
CA LYS A 26 -15.70 -16.79 9.33
C LYS A 26 -16.18 -15.39 8.94
N LYS A 27 -16.97 -14.73 9.80
CA LYS A 27 -17.46 -13.35 9.56
C LYS A 27 -16.33 -12.33 9.65
N ASP A 28 -15.41 -12.49 10.59
CA ASP A 28 -14.25 -11.59 10.76
C ASP A 28 -13.29 -11.72 9.58
N PHE A 29 -13.02 -12.95 9.14
CA PHE A 29 -12.27 -13.22 7.91
C PHE A 29 -12.90 -12.53 6.70
N ARG A 30 -14.22 -12.68 6.53
CA ARG A 30 -14.95 -12.07 5.42
C ARG A 30 -14.76 -10.57 5.35
N HIS A 31 -14.83 -9.85 6.48
CA HIS A 31 -14.66 -8.40 6.50
C HIS A 31 -13.24 -7.94 6.07
N GLY A 32 -12.20 -8.66 6.49
CA GLY A 32 -10.83 -8.39 6.02
C GLY A 32 -10.67 -8.69 4.54
N PHE A 33 -11.21 -9.82 4.08
CA PHE A 33 -11.14 -10.26 2.70
C PHE A 33 -11.92 -9.34 1.74
N GLU A 34 -13.09 -8.83 2.17
CA GLU A 34 -13.86 -7.83 1.40
C GLU A 34 -13.05 -6.58 1.08
N ILE A 35 -12.22 -6.09 2.01
CA ILE A 35 -11.33 -4.94 1.78
C ILE A 35 -10.26 -5.28 0.75
N ALA A 36 -9.62 -6.43 0.89
CA ALA A 36 -8.57 -6.86 -0.04
C ALA A 36 -9.13 -7.04 -1.47
N ILE A 37 -10.30 -7.65 -1.62
CA ILE A 37 -10.97 -7.78 -2.92
C ILE A 37 -11.36 -6.42 -3.47
N CYS A 38 -11.96 -5.54 -2.66
CA CYS A 38 -12.34 -4.20 -3.10
C CYS A 38 -11.14 -3.43 -3.65
N TYR A 39 -10.00 -3.50 -2.96
CA TYR A 39 -8.75 -2.92 -3.43
C TYR A 39 -8.29 -3.53 -4.76
N SER A 40 -8.31 -4.87 -4.87
CA SER A 40 -7.87 -5.57 -6.08
C SER A 40 -8.74 -5.23 -7.29
N ILE A 41 -10.06 -5.18 -7.11
CA ILE A 41 -11.00 -4.80 -8.19
C ILE A 41 -10.74 -3.35 -8.60
N TYR A 42 -10.63 -2.43 -7.64
CA TYR A 42 -10.37 -1.02 -7.92
C TYR A 42 -9.05 -0.84 -8.69
N THR A 43 -7.98 -1.45 -8.23
CA THR A 43 -6.67 -1.35 -8.88
C THR A 43 -6.68 -2.03 -10.25
N GLY A 44 -7.36 -3.17 -10.40
CA GLY A 44 -7.55 -3.83 -11.69
C GLY A 44 -8.27 -2.95 -12.70
N LEU A 45 -9.34 -2.26 -12.30
CA LEU A 45 -10.05 -1.31 -13.15
C LEU A 45 -9.16 -0.12 -13.54
N LEU A 46 -8.40 0.42 -12.56
CA LEU A 46 -7.41 1.48 -12.84
C LEU A 46 -6.39 1.05 -13.87
N VAL A 47 -5.82 -0.16 -13.72
CA VAL A 47 -4.85 -0.72 -14.66
C VAL A 47 -5.43 -0.80 -16.07
N VAL A 48 -6.67 -1.25 -16.22
CA VAL A 48 -7.33 -1.30 -17.54
C VAL A 48 -7.45 0.08 -18.15
N ILE A 49 -7.89 1.08 -17.36
CA ILE A 49 -8.02 2.47 -17.83
C ILE A 49 -6.66 3.04 -18.22
N VAL A 50 -5.65 2.86 -17.36
CA VAL A 50 -4.27 3.31 -17.61
C VAL A 50 -3.69 2.65 -18.86
N PHE A 51 -3.92 1.36 -19.04
CA PHE A 51 -3.47 0.62 -20.20
C PHE A 51 -4.09 1.17 -21.49
N ILE A 52 -5.39 1.42 -21.51
CA ILE A 52 -6.09 1.99 -22.65
C ILE A 52 -5.55 3.40 -22.98
N LEU A 53 -5.42 4.27 -21.97
CA LEU A 53 -4.87 5.61 -22.12
C LEU A 53 -3.44 5.60 -22.65
N GLU A 54 -2.61 4.69 -22.15
CA GLU A 54 -1.22 4.57 -22.59
C GLU A 54 -1.12 3.99 -24.01
N TYR A 55 -1.93 2.97 -24.32
CA TYR A 55 -1.90 2.34 -25.64
C TYR A 55 -2.32 3.30 -26.76
N PHE A 56 -3.40 4.05 -26.58
CA PHE A 56 -3.93 4.93 -27.61
C PHE A 56 -3.31 6.34 -27.59
N LEU A 57 -3.08 6.92 -26.42
CA LEU A 57 -2.67 8.31 -26.27
C LEU A 57 -1.21 8.49 -25.88
N LYS A 58 -0.53 7.42 -25.43
CA LYS A 58 0.81 7.48 -24.81
C LYS A 58 0.87 8.56 -23.74
N PHE A 59 -0.24 8.70 -22.99
CA PHE A 59 -0.46 9.82 -22.08
C PHE A 59 0.61 9.86 -20.98
N PHE A 60 0.86 8.75 -20.32
CA PHE A 60 1.83 8.69 -19.23
C PHE A 60 3.26 8.81 -19.75
N SER A 61 3.62 8.14 -20.84
CA SER A 61 4.94 8.26 -21.45
C SER A 61 5.26 9.69 -21.90
N ARG A 62 4.31 10.38 -22.50
CA ARG A 62 4.49 11.78 -22.91
C ARG A 62 4.56 12.72 -21.71
N SER A 63 3.68 12.52 -20.71
CA SER A 63 3.65 13.35 -19.51
C SER A 63 4.94 13.19 -18.69
N SER A 64 5.46 11.97 -18.54
CA SER A 64 6.70 11.72 -17.80
C SER A 64 7.91 12.35 -18.48
N VAL A 65 8.03 12.26 -19.82
CA VAL A 65 9.09 12.95 -20.58
C VAL A 65 8.98 14.46 -20.43
N TYR A 66 7.76 15.02 -20.53
CA TYR A 66 7.55 16.45 -20.35
C TYR A 66 7.93 16.91 -18.93
N LEU A 67 7.52 16.19 -17.90
CA LEU A 67 7.86 16.49 -16.51
C LEU A 67 9.36 16.30 -16.25
N ALA A 68 9.96 15.23 -16.78
CA ALA A 68 11.41 15.01 -16.65
C ALA A 68 12.18 16.19 -17.25
N ASN A 69 11.81 16.68 -18.42
CA ASN A 69 12.48 17.83 -19.05
C ASN A 69 12.29 19.13 -18.25
N LEU A 70 11.16 19.31 -17.56
CA LEU A 70 10.91 20.49 -16.71
C LEU A 70 11.68 20.45 -15.38
N THR A 71 11.94 19.25 -14.88
CA THR A 71 12.44 19.05 -13.52
C THR A 71 13.90 18.60 -13.47
N TYR A 72 14.44 18.09 -14.59
CA TYR A 72 15.76 17.51 -14.67
C TYR A 72 16.86 18.45 -14.11
N ASP A 73 16.80 19.74 -14.47
CA ASP A 73 17.78 20.73 -14.00
C ASP A 73 17.58 21.17 -12.54
N LYS A 74 16.37 20.93 -11.98
CA LYS A 74 16.01 21.40 -10.63
C LYS A 74 16.06 20.30 -9.57
N ILE A 75 15.87 19.06 -9.96
CA ILE A 75 15.75 17.91 -9.05
C ILE A 75 16.99 17.00 -9.08
N ALA A 76 17.88 17.15 -10.06
CA ALA A 76 19.14 16.42 -10.11
C ALA A 76 19.98 16.53 -8.80
N PHE A 77 19.75 17.58 -8.02
CA PHE A 77 20.33 17.77 -6.69
C PHE A 77 19.61 17.01 -5.56
N LEU A 78 18.38 16.57 -5.78
CA LEU A 78 17.57 15.88 -4.77
C LEU A 78 17.56 14.36 -5.01
N LYS A 79 18.75 13.75 -5.15
CA LYS A 79 18.89 12.32 -4.83
C LYS A 79 18.78 12.15 -3.32
N ILE A 80 17.57 12.37 -2.78
CA ILE A 80 17.28 11.95 -1.41
C ILE A 80 17.07 10.44 -1.52
N PRO A 81 18.00 9.61 -1.03
CA PRO A 81 17.74 8.18 -0.96
C PRO A 81 16.46 8.01 -0.12
N GLY A 82 15.52 7.25 -0.61
CA GLY A 82 14.29 6.97 0.14
C GLY A 82 14.66 6.48 1.54
N VAL A 83 13.90 6.87 2.56
CA VAL A 83 14.13 6.39 3.94
C VAL A 83 14.20 4.86 3.96
N VAL A 84 13.43 4.21 3.08
CA VAL A 84 13.46 2.76 2.86
C VAL A 84 14.83 2.32 2.35
N ASP A 85 15.43 3.03 1.38
CA ASP A 85 16.73 2.66 0.79
C ASP A 85 17.87 2.76 1.81
N ILE A 86 17.84 3.77 2.67
CA ILE A 86 18.87 3.96 3.73
C ILE A 86 18.87 2.77 4.69
N VAL A 87 17.68 2.24 5.01
CA VAL A 87 17.53 1.13 5.95
C VAL A 87 17.73 -0.24 5.27
N THR A 88 17.23 -0.40 4.04
CA THR A 88 17.23 -1.71 3.36
C THR A 88 18.54 -1.99 2.63
N PHE A 89 19.23 -0.96 2.13
CA PHE A 89 20.47 -1.15 1.36
C PHE A 89 21.57 -1.92 2.12
N PRO A 90 21.91 -1.58 3.39
CA PRO A 90 22.91 -2.34 4.14
C PRO A 90 22.43 -3.78 4.44
N ILE A 91 21.13 -3.98 4.67
CA ILE A 91 20.56 -5.29 4.93
C ILE A 91 20.62 -6.15 3.66
N LEU A 92 20.25 -5.59 2.50
CA LEU A 92 20.32 -6.26 1.22
C LEU A 92 21.76 -6.58 0.80
N ALA A 93 22.70 -5.69 1.06
CA ALA A 93 24.12 -5.92 0.79
C ALA A 93 24.67 -7.10 1.60
N LEU A 94 24.27 -7.22 2.87
CA LEU A 94 24.62 -8.34 3.74
C LEU A 94 23.96 -9.66 3.29
N LEU A 95 22.70 -9.62 2.88
CA LEU A 95 21.94 -10.78 2.42
C LEU A 95 22.46 -11.30 1.08
N ASN A 96 22.69 -10.41 0.10
CA ASN A 96 23.16 -10.79 -1.24
C ASN A 96 24.57 -11.40 -1.23
N SER A 97 25.39 -11.13 -0.21
CA SER A 97 26.72 -11.70 -0.09
C SER A 97 26.74 -13.13 0.47
N LYS A 98 25.67 -13.61 1.09
CA LYS A 98 25.65 -14.88 1.83
C LYS A 98 24.47 -15.79 1.54
N ILE A 99 23.44 -15.32 0.86
CA ILE A 99 22.20 -16.06 0.67
C ILE A 99 21.81 -16.03 -0.82
N ASP A 100 21.53 -17.20 -1.38
CA ASP A 100 21.02 -17.33 -2.74
C ASP A 100 19.67 -16.60 -2.89
N VAL A 101 19.35 -16.18 -4.12
CA VAL A 101 18.17 -15.38 -4.45
C VAL A 101 16.87 -16.01 -3.96
N ILE A 102 16.70 -17.32 -4.12
CA ILE A 102 15.45 -18.02 -3.76
C ILE A 102 15.22 -18.05 -2.25
N PRO A 103 16.19 -18.49 -1.40
CA PRO A 103 16.06 -18.37 0.05
C PRO A 103 15.88 -16.94 0.53
N GLY A 104 16.58 -15.97 -0.10
CA GLY A 104 16.44 -14.55 0.21
C GLY A 104 15.03 -14.03 -0.01
N LEU A 105 14.38 -14.38 -1.13
CA LEU A 105 12.99 -14.05 -1.41
C LEU A 105 12.03 -14.66 -0.39
N LEU A 106 12.22 -15.91 0.00
CA LEU A 106 11.38 -16.58 1.00
C LEU A 106 11.50 -15.89 2.37
N ILE A 107 12.72 -15.59 2.80
CA ILE A 107 12.98 -14.87 4.06
C ILE A 107 12.36 -13.49 4.02
N GLY A 108 12.55 -12.72 2.94
CA GLY A 108 11.95 -11.40 2.76
C GLY A 108 10.42 -11.44 2.84
N PHE A 109 9.80 -12.43 2.20
CA PHE A 109 8.36 -12.63 2.24
C PHE A 109 7.85 -12.96 3.65
N LEU A 110 8.54 -13.85 4.38
CA LEU A 110 8.20 -14.17 5.77
C LEU A 110 8.36 -12.96 6.70
N LEU A 111 9.44 -12.19 6.53
CA LEU A 111 9.68 -10.96 7.28
C LEU A 111 8.59 -9.91 7.01
N LEU A 112 8.16 -9.77 5.75
CA LEU A 112 7.06 -8.88 5.39
C LEU A 112 5.78 -9.26 6.11
N ILE A 113 5.39 -10.53 6.07
CA ILE A 113 4.22 -11.04 6.78
C ILE A 113 4.32 -10.79 8.29
N PHE A 114 5.49 -11.10 8.88
CA PHE A 114 5.74 -10.88 10.29
C PHE A 114 5.64 -9.41 10.68
N THR A 115 6.26 -8.51 9.89
CA THR A 115 6.25 -7.07 10.12
C THR A 115 4.83 -6.49 10.05
N ILE A 116 4.04 -6.88 9.04
CA ILE A 116 2.65 -6.43 8.91
C ILE A 116 1.81 -6.88 10.11
N ARG A 117 2.00 -8.12 10.58
CA ARG A 117 1.32 -8.60 11.80
C ARG A 117 1.71 -7.81 13.03
N LEU A 118 3.02 -7.55 13.17
CA LEU A 118 3.56 -6.79 14.29
C LEU A 118 3.00 -5.36 14.31
N ILE A 119 3.05 -4.67 13.16
CA ILE A 119 2.50 -3.31 13.02
C ILE A 119 0.99 -3.30 13.30
N GLY A 120 0.24 -4.25 12.74
CA GLY A 120 -1.21 -4.35 12.98
C GLY A 120 -1.57 -4.50 14.46
N HIS A 121 -0.76 -5.24 15.22
CA HIS A 121 -0.93 -5.39 16.66
C HIS A 121 -0.50 -4.13 17.42
N SER A 122 0.66 -3.59 17.08
CA SER A 122 1.24 -2.41 17.73
C SER A 122 0.40 -1.16 17.53
N VAL A 123 -0.19 -0.95 16.34
CA VAL A 123 -1.09 0.19 16.09
C VAL A 123 -2.28 0.18 17.04
N VAL A 124 -2.88 -0.98 17.30
CA VAL A 124 -4.00 -1.10 18.24
C VAL A 124 -3.57 -0.81 19.67
N GLU A 125 -2.37 -1.25 20.07
CA GLU A 125 -1.84 -1.01 21.42
C GLU A 125 -1.42 0.46 21.62
N VAL A 126 -0.67 1.04 20.68
CA VAL A 126 -0.18 2.43 20.75
C VAL A 126 -1.34 3.43 20.79
N VAL A 127 -2.43 3.18 20.08
CA VAL A 127 -3.64 4.03 20.14
C VAL A 127 -4.39 3.88 21.47
N GLY A 128 -3.98 2.92 22.31
CA GLY A 128 -4.56 2.69 23.64
C GLY A 128 -5.68 1.66 23.67
N GLY A 129 -5.56 0.63 22.83
CA GLY A 129 -6.45 -0.52 22.77
C GLY A 129 -7.59 -0.38 21.77
N LYS A 130 -8.36 -1.46 21.62
CA LYS A 130 -9.41 -1.57 20.60
C LYS A 130 -10.47 -0.47 20.66
N GLU A 131 -10.86 -0.04 21.85
CA GLU A 131 -11.91 0.99 22.00
C GLU A 131 -11.43 2.37 21.53
N LYS A 132 -10.24 2.79 21.93
CA LYS A 132 -9.68 4.08 21.49
C LYS A 132 -9.38 4.07 20.00
N THR A 133 -8.86 2.95 19.46
CA THR A 133 -8.68 2.76 18.02
C THR A 133 -10.01 2.88 17.28
N ARG A 134 -11.07 2.27 17.80
CA ARG A 134 -12.43 2.38 17.24
C ARG A 134 -12.95 3.81 17.26
N LEU A 135 -12.74 4.55 18.35
CA LEU A 135 -13.12 5.96 18.45
C LEU A 135 -12.32 6.83 17.46
N PHE A 136 -11.00 6.64 17.38
CA PHE A 136 -10.15 7.34 16.42
C PHE A 136 -10.60 7.10 14.97
N ILE A 137 -10.83 5.84 14.60
CA ILE A 137 -11.31 5.46 13.27
C ILE A 137 -12.71 6.05 13.03
N ASN A 138 -13.64 5.92 13.97
CA ASN A 138 -14.98 6.47 13.82
C ASN A 138 -14.98 7.99 13.64
N LYS A 139 -14.09 8.71 14.33
CA LYS A 139 -13.95 10.17 14.20
C LYS A 139 -13.41 10.55 12.82
N ASN A 140 -12.38 9.88 12.35
CA ASN A 140 -11.64 10.28 11.15
C ASN A 140 -12.26 9.68 9.87
N PHE A 141 -12.84 8.48 9.94
CA PHE A 141 -13.52 7.83 8.83
C PHE A 141 -15.02 8.18 8.71
N LYS A 142 -15.51 9.13 9.51
CA LYS A 142 -16.90 9.63 9.42
C LYS A 142 -17.11 10.46 8.15
N SER A 143 -16.13 11.27 7.77
CA SER A 143 -16.17 12.08 6.55
C SER A 143 -15.38 11.38 5.42
N LYS A 144 -15.99 11.27 4.23
CA LYS A 144 -15.34 10.71 3.04
C LYS A 144 -14.03 11.44 2.70
N THR A 145 -14.05 12.79 2.75
CA THR A 145 -12.88 13.63 2.46
C THR A 145 -11.76 13.42 3.47
N ARG A 146 -12.09 13.34 4.77
CA ARG A 146 -11.06 13.07 5.80
C ARG A 146 -10.44 11.70 5.64
N SER A 147 -11.27 10.68 5.38
CA SER A 147 -10.79 9.32 5.14
C SER A 147 -9.87 9.26 3.91
N TYR A 148 -10.21 9.96 2.83
CA TYR A 148 -9.39 10.09 1.64
C TYR A 148 -8.05 10.75 1.93
N ILE A 149 -8.06 11.92 2.59
CA ILE A 149 -6.84 12.65 2.95
C ILE A 149 -5.95 11.80 3.87
N LEU A 150 -6.54 11.07 4.82
CA LEU A 150 -5.79 10.14 5.66
C LEU A 150 -5.13 9.03 4.84
N GLY A 151 -5.82 8.50 3.83
CA GLY A 151 -5.23 7.53 2.90
C GLY A 151 -4.00 8.11 2.21
N VAL A 152 -4.10 9.31 1.63
CA VAL A 152 -2.99 10.01 0.97
C VAL A 152 -1.83 10.23 1.95
N VAL A 153 -2.10 10.81 3.12
CA VAL A 153 -1.05 11.16 4.10
C VAL A 153 -0.35 9.92 4.65
N ILE A 154 -1.11 8.90 5.05
CA ILE A 154 -0.52 7.69 5.62
C ILE A 154 0.30 6.95 4.56
N THR A 155 -0.20 6.86 3.33
CA THR A 155 0.54 6.22 2.24
C THR A 155 1.76 7.03 1.86
N GLY A 156 1.67 8.38 1.84
CA GLY A 156 2.80 9.27 1.61
C GLY A 156 3.91 9.18 2.66
N VAL A 157 3.58 8.78 3.89
CA VAL A 157 4.58 8.52 4.95
C VAL A 157 5.17 7.12 4.82
N ILE A 158 4.35 6.12 4.47
CA ILE A 158 4.77 4.72 4.37
C ILE A 158 5.47 4.44 3.03
N PHE A 159 5.22 5.24 2.00
CA PHE A 159 5.67 5.03 0.61
C PHE A 159 5.26 3.65 0.06
N SER A 160 4.09 3.16 0.48
CA SER A 160 3.54 1.88 -0.01
C SER A 160 2.04 1.79 0.20
N SER A 161 1.27 1.87 -0.88
CA SER A 161 -0.19 1.67 -0.84
C SER A 161 -0.56 0.24 -0.44
N SER A 162 0.20 -0.77 -0.89
CA SER A 162 -0.03 -2.17 -0.54
C SER A 162 0.10 -2.42 0.96
N VAL A 163 1.13 -1.85 1.60
CA VAL A 163 1.32 -1.93 3.05
C VAL A 163 0.21 -1.19 3.77
N THR A 164 -0.11 0.03 3.33
CA THR A 164 -1.19 0.85 3.91
C THR A 164 -2.54 0.14 3.86
N ILE A 165 -2.88 -0.46 2.72
CA ILE A 165 -4.11 -1.25 2.58
C ILE A 165 -4.02 -2.55 3.39
N GLY A 166 -2.85 -3.18 3.40
CA GLY A 166 -2.58 -4.36 4.22
C GLY A 166 -2.87 -4.15 5.71
N LEU A 167 -2.62 -2.94 6.23
CA LEU A 167 -2.98 -2.57 7.61
C LEU A 167 -4.50 -2.44 7.83
N LEU A 168 -5.28 -2.08 6.81
CA LEU A 168 -6.74 -2.03 6.93
C LEU A 168 -7.37 -3.41 7.07
N VAL A 169 -6.76 -4.44 6.48
CA VAL A 169 -7.29 -5.81 6.49
C VAL A 169 -7.50 -6.34 7.92
N PRO A 170 -6.50 -6.37 8.81
CA PRO A 170 -6.70 -6.80 10.18
C PRO A 170 -7.64 -5.88 10.99
N LEU A 171 -7.69 -4.58 10.71
CA LEU A 171 -8.63 -3.66 11.33
C LEU A 171 -10.08 -3.96 10.93
N ALA A 172 -10.32 -4.36 9.69
CA ALA A 172 -11.64 -4.81 9.23
C ALA A 172 -12.00 -6.18 9.82
N ALA A 173 -11.06 -7.11 9.82
CA ALA A 173 -11.26 -8.42 10.45
C ALA A 173 -11.58 -8.29 11.95
N SER A 174 -11.07 -7.27 12.61
CA SER A 174 -11.41 -6.94 14.00
C SER A 174 -12.71 -6.15 14.14
N ARG A 175 -13.46 -5.92 13.07
CA ARG A 175 -14.69 -5.10 13.02
C ARG A 175 -14.52 -3.66 13.50
N VAL A 176 -13.30 -3.15 13.49
CA VAL A 176 -13.01 -1.76 13.88
C VAL A 176 -13.41 -0.81 12.76
N ILE A 177 -13.25 -1.24 11.50
CA ILE A 177 -13.63 -0.47 10.31
C ILE A 177 -14.53 -1.30 9.40
N SER A 178 -15.49 -0.66 8.74
CA SER A 178 -16.34 -1.31 7.73
C SER A 178 -15.85 -1.00 6.32
N LEU A 179 -16.14 -1.89 5.35
CA LEU A 179 -15.79 -1.71 3.94
C LEU A 179 -16.22 -0.34 3.40
N LYS A 180 -17.47 0.07 3.66
CA LYS A 180 -18.01 1.36 3.18
C LYS A 180 -17.18 2.56 3.64
N LYS A 181 -16.64 2.51 4.87
CA LYS A 181 -15.78 3.56 5.41
C LYS A 181 -14.35 3.49 4.86
N SER A 182 -13.89 2.31 4.46
CA SER A 182 -12.54 2.10 3.93
C SER A 182 -12.39 2.55 2.48
N ILE A 183 -13.46 2.55 1.68
CA ILE A 183 -13.39 2.91 0.25
C ILE A 183 -12.71 4.26 0.01
N PRO A 184 -13.11 5.38 0.66
CA PRO A 184 -12.43 6.66 0.43
C PRO A 184 -10.95 6.64 0.82
N PHE A 185 -10.60 5.90 1.87
CA PHE A 185 -9.22 5.72 2.29
C PHE A 185 -8.40 4.95 1.23
N ILE A 186 -8.97 3.86 0.69
CA ILE A 186 -8.37 3.07 -0.39
C ILE A 186 -8.10 3.94 -1.62
N LEU A 187 -9.07 4.80 -1.98
CA LEU A 187 -8.92 5.75 -3.09
C LEU A 187 -7.77 6.74 -2.82
N GLY A 188 -7.66 7.26 -1.61
CA GLY A 188 -6.58 8.16 -1.21
C GLY A 188 -5.21 7.46 -1.23
N ALA A 189 -5.14 6.26 -0.69
CA ALA A 189 -3.91 5.48 -0.67
C ALA A 189 -3.36 5.15 -2.07
N ASN A 190 -4.24 4.95 -3.04
CA ASN A 190 -3.83 4.68 -4.42
C ASN A 190 -3.36 5.91 -5.21
N LEU A 191 -3.67 7.12 -4.74
CA LEU A 191 -3.21 8.34 -5.42
C LEU A 191 -1.69 8.44 -5.44
N GLU A 192 -1.04 8.04 -4.36
CA GLU A 192 0.42 8.05 -4.25
C GLU A 192 1.08 7.09 -5.24
N THR A 193 0.53 5.89 -5.40
CA THR A 193 1.06 4.90 -6.35
C THR A 193 1.15 5.48 -7.78
N THR A 194 0.24 6.40 -8.11
CA THR A 194 0.27 7.12 -9.40
C THR A 194 1.38 8.17 -9.42
N THR A 195 1.72 8.75 -8.29
CA THR A 195 2.76 9.79 -8.17
C THR A 195 4.17 9.20 -8.24
N ASP A 196 4.41 8.05 -7.59
CA ASP A 196 5.69 7.31 -7.63
C ASP A 196 6.11 6.90 -9.05
N VAL A 197 5.16 6.87 -9.95
CA VAL A 197 5.36 6.50 -11.34
C VAL A 197 5.81 7.66 -12.20
N ILE A 198 5.43 8.85 -11.79
CA ILE A 198 5.71 10.07 -12.54
C ILE A 198 7.08 10.64 -12.14
N LEU A 199 7.56 10.33 -10.95
CA LEU A 199 8.87 10.72 -10.40
C LEU A 199 9.95 9.69 -10.75
#